data_d214f936102c498e7c91daa74c6f51bf
#
_entry.id   d214f936102c498e7c91daa74c6f51bf
#
_cell.length_a   1.000
_cell.length_b   1.000
_cell.length_c   1.000
_cell.angle_alpha   90.00
_cell.angle_beta   90.00
_cell.angle_gamma   90.00
#
_symmetry.space_group_name_H-M   'P 1'
#
loop_
_entity.id
_entity.type
_entity.pdbx_description
1 polymer ?
#
loop_
_entity_poly.entity_id
_entity_poly.type
_entity_poly.pdbx_seq_one_letter_code
_entity_poly.pdbx_strand_id
1 'polypeptide(L)'
;MSATNDRDAADQKTIEALEQREATAMLAADTSTLQTLWADDMVVNSTANLIAGKEFLLEWIKSGRLKLRTYERRPVRIAVIGDLVVSTGSEVSQLITDTAEMKLFTSYMNLWTKRGGNWQLLARHVGLIHKERAEPTQ
;
A
#
# COMPACT_ATOMS: atom_id res chain seq x y z
N MET A 1 24.33 -16.71 -14.72
CA MET A 1 23.02 -16.56 -14.05
C MET A 1 21.95 -17.12 -14.95
N SER A 2 20.94 -17.69 -14.37
CA SER A 2 19.79 -18.18 -15.14
C SER A 2 18.89 -17.02 -15.56
N ALA A 3 18.14 -17.20 -16.65
CA ALA A 3 17.15 -16.22 -17.11
C ALA A 3 16.08 -15.96 -16.03
N THR A 4 15.78 -16.97 -15.18
CA THR A 4 14.85 -16.83 -14.07
C THR A 4 15.33 -15.80 -13.05
N ASN A 5 16.64 -15.84 -12.69
CA ASN A 5 17.22 -14.87 -11.74
C ASN A 5 17.19 -13.44 -12.30
N ASP A 6 17.46 -13.28 -13.60
CA ASP A 6 17.42 -11.98 -14.24
C ASP A 6 16.00 -11.40 -14.27
N ARG A 7 15.01 -12.25 -14.57
CA ARG A 7 13.60 -11.88 -14.55
C ARG A 7 13.16 -11.49 -13.13
N ASP A 8 13.55 -12.28 -12.14
CA ASP A 8 13.19 -12.00 -10.75
C ASP A 8 13.78 -10.68 -10.27
N ALA A 9 15.03 -10.39 -10.63
CA ALA A 9 15.66 -9.11 -10.28
C ALA A 9 14.94 -7.94 -10.95
N ALA A 10 14.52 -8.09 -12.20
CA ALA A 10 13.76 -7.07 -12.91
C ALA A 10 12.37 -6.86 -12.26
N ASP A 11 11.70 -7.94 -11.88
CA ASP A 11 10.40 -7.87 -11.21
C ASP A 11 10.53 -7.19 -9.85
N GLN A 12 11.58 -7.49 -9.09
CA GLN A 12 11.84 -6.81 -7.81
C GLN A 12 11.94 -5.29 -7.98
N LYS A 13 12.69 -4.83 -8.97
CA LYS A 13 12.84 -3.40 -9.25
C LYS A 13 11.53 -2.76 -9.68
N THR A 14 10.77 -3.46 -10.49
CA THR A 14 9.45 -2.98 -10.91
C THR A 14 8.54 -2.79 -9.71
N ILE A 15 8.49 -3.77 -8.81
CA ILE A 15 7.64 -3.70 -7.62
C ILE A 15 8.14 -2.62 -6.64
N GLU A 16 9.45 -2.43 -6.48
CA GLU A 16 9.97 -1.31 -5.69
C GLU A 16 9.40 0.03 -6.17
N ALA A 17 9.40 0.25 -7.48
CA ALA A 17 8.85 1.48 -8.06
C ALA A 17 7.34 1.57 -7.87
N LEU A 18 6.62 0.48 -8.04
CA LEU A 18 5.17 0.45 -7.87
C LEU A 18 4.76 0.65 -6.41
N GLU A 19 5.53 0.13 -5.45
CA GLU A 19 5.30 0.37 -4.03
C GLU A 19 5.37 1.87 -3.71
N GLN A 20 6.37 2.57 -4.22
CA GLN A 20 6.48 4.00 -3.99
C GLN A 20 5.42 4.79 -4.73
N ARG A 21 5.06 4.35 -5.92
CA ARG A 21 4.00 5.00 -6.70
C ARG A 21 2.64 4.87 -6.01
N GLU A 22 2.35 3.70 -5.46
CA GLU A 22 1.11 3.48 -4.72
C GLU A 22 1.07 4.32 -3.44
N ALA A 23 2.17 4.35 -2.69
CA ALA A 23 2.26 5.18 -1.48
C ALA A 23 2.10 6.67 -1.80
N THR A 24 2.72 7.15 -2.86
CA THR A 24 2.58 8.56 -3.30
C THR A 24 1.14 8.87 -3.69
N ALA A 25 0.49 7.96 -4.41
CA ALA A 25 -0.91 8.12 -4.81
C ALA A 25 -1.85 8.14 -3.60
N MET A 26 -1.58 7.28 -2.60
CA MET A 26 -2.35 7.28 -1.35
C MET A 26 -2.24 8.63 -0.63
N LEU A 27 -1.03 9.16 -0.50
CA LEU A 27 -0.79 10.44 0.16
C LEU A 27 -1.48 11.59 -0.57
N ALA A 28 -1.46 11.56 -1.89
CA ALA A 28 -2.05 12.62 -2.74
C ALA A 28 -3.55 12.43 -2.96
N ALA A 29 -4.15 11.36 -2.47
CA ALA A 29 -5.53 10.97 -2.77
C ALA A 29 -5.77 10.87 -4.29
N ASP A 30 -4.78 10.37 -5.01
CA ASP A 30 -4.81 10.22 -6.46
C ASP A 30 -5.54 8.92 -6.83
N THR A 31 -6.86 8.99 -6.84
CA THR A 31 -7.70 7.81 -7.08
C THR A 31 -7.58 7.28 -8.49
N SER A 32 -7.23 8.11 -9.48
CA SER A 32 -7.06 7.62 -10.85
C SER A 32 -5.84 6.70 -10.97
N THR A 33 -4.75 7.03 -10.31
CA THR A 33 -3.57 6.15 -10.25
C THR A 33 -3.90 4.86 -9.49
N LEU A 34 -4.55 4.98 -8.33
CA LEU A 34 -4.93 3.82 -7.53
C LEU A 34 -5.89 2.89 -8.29
N GLN A 35 -6.79 3.45 -9.08
CA GLN A 35 -7.70 2.68 -9.92
C GLN A 35 -6.95 1.74 -10.85
N THR A 36 -5.81 2.15 -11.39
CA THR A 36 -5.01 1.31 -12.27
C THR A 36 -4.10 0.34 -11.54
N LEU A 37 -3.59 0.73 -10.36
CA LEU A 37 -2.67 -0.10 -9.58
C LEU A 37 -3.36 -1.20 -8.78
N TRP A 38 -4.61 -0.99 -8.39
CA TRP A 38 -5.35 -1.92 -7.56
C TRP A 38 -6.16 -2.89 -8.43
N ALA A 39 -6.05 -4.19 -8.15
CA ALA A 39 -6.86 -5.20 -8.83
C ALA A 39 -8.33 -5.05 -8.44
N ASP A 40 -9.23 -5.33 -9.38
CA ASP A 40 -10.68 -5.21 -9.12
C ASP A 40 -11.13 -6.13 -7.97
N ASP A 41 -10.49 -7.27 -7.83
CA ASP A 41 -10.77 -8.24 -6.78
C ASP A 41 -9.82 -8.12 -5.56
N MET A 42 -9.17 -6.98 -5.41
CA MET A 42 -8.27 -6.72 -4.30
C MET A 42 -8.95 -6.87 -2.94
N VAL A 43 -8.22 -7.44 -1.98
CA VAL A 43 -8.67 -7.55 -0.59
C VAL A 43 -7.63 -6.88 0.31
N VAL A 44 -8.09 -6.00 1.19
CA VAL A 44 -7.26 -5.35 2.19
C VAL A 44 -7.78 -5.73 3.58
N ASN A 45 -6.85 -6.15 4.43
CA ASN A 45 -7.11 -6.27 5.87
C ASN A 45 -6.23 -5.23 6.55
N SER A 46 -6.85 -4.20 7.08
CA SER A 46 -6.15 -3.07 7.68
C SER A 46 -6.24 -3.10 9.20
N THR A 47 -5.68 -2.09 9.84
CA THR A 47 -5.71 -1.96 11.30
C THR A 47 -7.15 -1.98 11.81
N ALA A 48 -7.33 -2.43 13.06
CA ALA A 48 -8.66 -2.64 13.66
C ALA A 48 -9.50 -3.67 12.90
N ASN A 49 -8.84 -4.57 12.14
CA ASN A 49 -9.49 -5.62 11.35
C ASN A 49 -10.52 -5.07 10.36
N LEU A 50 -10.26 -3.92 9.79
CA LEU A 50 -11.08 -3.41 8.69
C LEU A 50 -10.78 -4.24 7.43
N ILE A 51 -11.78 -4.94 6.91
CA ILE A 51 -11.67 -5.73 5.70
C ILE A 51 -12.41 -5.00 4.59
N ALA A 52 -11.70 -4.67 3.51
CA ALA A 52 -12.25 -3.81 2.48
C ALA A 52 -11.77 -4.23 1.09
N GLY A 53 -12.58 -3.90 0.09
CA GLY A 53 -12.22 -4.06 -1.31
C GLY A 53 -11.88 -2.72 -1.95
N LYS A 54 -11.59 -2.77 -3.24
CA LYS A 54 -11.15 -1.61 -4.03
C LYS A 54 -12.16 -0.47 -4.03
N GLU A 55 -13.41 -0.77 -4.35
CA GLU A 55 -14.44 0.27 -4.49
C GLU A 55 -14.69 1.02 -3.18
N PHE A 56 -14.73 0.28 -2.07
CA PHE A 56 -14.91 0.87 -0.75
C PHE A 56 -13.76 1.84 -0.42
N LEU A 57 -12.52 1.42 -0.66
CA LEU A 57 -11.36 2.25 -0.34
C LEU A 57 -11.27 3.49 -1.24
N LEU A 58 -11.57 3.33 -2.54
CA LEU A 58 -11.59 4.49 -3.44
C LEU A 58 -12.63 5.51 -3.01
N GLU A 59 -13.80 5.06 -2.58
CA GLU A 59 -14.85 5.96 -2.10
C GLU A 59 -14.43 6.65 -0.80
N TRP A 60 -13.80 5.95 0.11
CA TRP A 60 -13.28 6.54 1.35
C TRP A 60 -12.25 7.64 1.08
N ILE A 61 -11.37 7.39 0.10
CA ILE A 61 -10.37 8.40 -0.28
C ILE A 61 -11.05 9.61 -0.92
N LYS A 62 -11.98 9.39 -1.86
CA LYS A 62 -12.71 10.48 -2.54
C LYS A 62 -13.51 11.34 -1.57
N SER A 63 -14.13 10.71 -0.57
CA SER A 63 -14.97 11.42 0.39
C SER A 63 -14.16 12.12 1.50
N GLY A 64 -12.84 11.92 1.55
CA GLY A 64 -11.99 12.46 2.59
C GLY A 64 -12.02 11.71 3.91
N ARG A 65 -12.71 10.56 3.96
CA ARG A 65 -12.75 9.72 5.17
C ARG A 65 -11.42 9.05 5.45
N LEU A 66 -10.65 8.77 4.41
CA LEU A 66 -9.27 8.32 4.54
C LEU A 66 -8.37 9.45 4.04
N LYS A 67 -7.73 10.15 4.96
CA LYS A 67 -6.89 11.28 4.64
C LYS A 67 -5.59 11.19 5.40
N LEU A 68 -4.49 11.35 4.68
CA LEU A 68 -3.14 11.25 5.22
C LEU A 68 -2.45 12.60 5.10
N ARG A 69 -1.77 13.01 6.17
CA ARG A 69 -0.88 14.19 6.13
C ARG A 69 0.50 13.81 5.68
N THR A 70 0.99 12.66 6.14
CA THR A 70 2.28 12.09 5.76
C THR A 70 2.12 10.61 5.57
N TYR A 71 2.93 10.03 4.69
CA TYR A 71 2.94 8.59 4.47
C TYR A 71 4.30 8.17 3.92
N GLU A 72 4.99 7.33 4.66
CA GLU A 72 6.30 6.83 4.28
C GLU A 72 6.29 5.32 4.33
N ARG A 73 6.63 4.67 3.23
CA ARG A 73 6.72 3.22 3.12
C ARG A 73 8.16 2.81 2.96
N ARG A 74 8.61 1.87 3.79
CA ARG A 74 9.97 1.35 3.81
C ARG A 74 9.94 -0.16 3.58
N PRO A 75 10.09 -0.62 2.32
CA PRO A 75 10.20 -2.05 2.05
C PRO A 75 11.45 -2.62 2.71
N VAL A 76 11.30 -3.77 3.34
CA VAL A 76 12.42 -4.52 3.92
C VAL A 76 12.77 -5.70 3.05
N ARG A 77 11.77 -6.38 2.49
CA ARG A 77 11.98 -7.52 1.62
C ARG A 77 10.95 -7.55 0.51
N ILE A 78 11.41 -7.82 -0.70
CA ILE A 78 10.58 -8.05 -1.87
C ILE A 78 10.96 -9.41 -2.42
N ALA A 79 10.03 -10.37 -2.39
CA ALA A 79 10.27 -11.75 -2.77
C ALA A 79 9.41 -12.12 -3.97
N VAL A 80 10.06 -12.61 -5.03
CA VAL A 80 9.37 -13.09 -6.22
C VAL A 80 9.04 -14.56 -6.02
N ILE A 81 7.77 -14.94 -6.15
CA ILE A 81 7.29 -16.30 -5.96
C ILE A 81 6.43 -16.66 -7.18
N GLY A 82 7.05 -17.22 -8.21
CA GLY A 82 6.37 -17.50 -9.47
C GLY A 82 5.84 -16.23 -10.12
N ASP A 83 4.53 -16.16 -10.32
CA ASP A 83 3.86 -14.99 -10.91
C ASP A 83 3.41 -13.96 -9.88
N LEU A 84 3.81 -14.16 -8.63
CA LEU A 84 3.46 -13.27 -7.53
C LEU A 84 4.70 -12.62 -6.94
N VAL A 85 4.53 -11.41 -6.42
CA VAL A 85 5.58 -10.75 -5.66
C VAL A 85 5.01 -10.33 -4.31
N VAL A 86 5.69 -10.72 -3.24
CA VAL A 86 5.36 -10.31 -1.88
C VAL A 86 6.34 -9.20 -1.49
N SER A 87 5.79 -8.05 -1.09
CA SER A 87 6.57 -6.94 -0.54
C SER A 87 6.15 -6.72 0.90
N THR A 88 7.12 -6.66 1.81
CA THR A 88 6.84 -6.45 3.23
C THR A 88 7.84 -5.47 3.83
N GLY A 89 7.40 -4.78 4.86
CA GLY A 89 8.22 -3.79 5.54
C GLY A 89 7.42 -3.03 6.58
N SER A 90 7.72 -1.75 6.71
CA SER A 90 7.05 -0.88 7.67
C SER A 90 6.58 0.40 7.00
N GLU A 91 5.59 1.03 7.64
CA GLU A 91 5.06 2.32 7.20
C GLU A 91 4.91 3.23 8.41
N VAL A 92 5.13 4.52 8.19
CA VAL A 92 4.83 5.56 9.16
C VAL A 92 3.88 6.54 8.48
N SER A 93 2.75 6.80 9.10
CA SER A 93 1.74 7.69 8.52
C SER A 93 1.15 8.59 9.58
N GLN A 94 0.67 9.77 9.16
CA GLN A 94 -0.19 10.60 9.99
C GLN A 94 -1.57 10.58 9.38
N LEU A 95 -2.51 10.01 10.12
CA LEU A 95 -3.91 9.87 9.71
C LEU A 95 -4.72 11.01 10.31
N ILE A 96 -5.46 11.71 9.46
CA ILE A 96 -6.33 12.81 9.87
C ILE A 96 -7.74 12.26 10.00
N THR A 97 -8.31 12.39 11.20
CA THR A 97 -9.72 12.05 11.46
C THR A 97 -10.48 13.30 11.83
N ASP A 98 -11.80 13.19 11.98
CA ASP A 98 -12.65 14.32 12.35
C ASP A 98 -12.31 14.89 13.73
N THR A 99 -11.75 14.06 14.61
CA THR A 99 -11.53 14.44 16.02
C THR A 99 -10.05 14.56 16.39
N ALA A 100 -9.13 14.00 15.59
CA ALA A 100 -7.73 13.96 15.97
C ALA A 100 -6.83 13.65 14.78
N GLU A 101 -5.54 13.91 14.95
CA GLU A 101 -4.50 13.36 14.07
C GLU A 101 -3.76 12.28 14.84
N MET A 102 -3.54 11.15 14.17
CA MET A 102 -2.85 10.00 14.75
C MET A 102 -1.62 9.67 13.93
N LYS A 103 -0.49 9.48 14.61
CA LYS A 103 0.71 8.95 13.98
C LYS A 103 0.73 7.44 14.18
N LEU A 104 0.78 6.72 13.07
CA LEU A 104 0.71 5.26 13.08
C LEU A 104 2.04 4.68 12.60
N PHE A 105 2.52 3.70 13.35
CA PHE A 105 3.67 2.88 12.99
C PHE A 105 3.11 1.49 12.71
N THR A 106 3.24 1.04 11.47
CA THR A 106 2.59 -0.18 11.01
C THR A 106 3.59 -1.09 10.31
N SER A 107 3.28 -2.39 10.33
CA SER A 107 3.89 -3.36 9.42
C SER A 107 2.94 -3.56 8.25
N TYR A 108 3.46 -3.96 7.11
CA TYR A 108 2.61 -4.29 5.98
C TYR A 108 3.12 -5.52 5.24
N MET A 109 2.20 -6.18 4.56
CA MET A 109 2.49 -7.19 3.57
C MET A 109 1.58 -6.97 2.37
N ASN A 110 2.19 -6.74 1.21
CA ASN A 110 1.49 -6.52 -0.05
C ASN A 110 1.77 -7.68 -0.99
N LEU A 111 0.73 -8.15 -1.66
CA LEU A 111 0.84 -9.19 -2.68
C LEU A 111 0.50 -8.58 -4.03
N TRP A 112 1.48 -8.58 -4.93
CA TRP A 112 1.34 -8.08 -6.29
C TRP A 112 1.20 -9.25 -7.26
N THR A 113 0.33 -9.11 -8.25
CA THR A 113 0.12 -10.11 -9.29
C THR A 113 0.21 -9.47 -10.67
N LYS A 114 0.65 -10.24 -11.66
CA LYS A 114 0.74 -9.75 -13.03
C LYS A 114 -0.41 -10.34 -13.84
N ARG A 115 -1.25 -9.47 -14.38
CA ARG A 115 -2.41 -9.84 -15.19
C ARG A 115 -2.43 -9.01 -16.45
N GLY A 116 -2.56 -9.67 -17.61
CA GLY A 116 -2.58 -8.96 -18.88
C GLY A 116 -1.34 -8.10 -19.12
N GLY A 117 -0.18 -8.52 -18.61
CA GLY A 117 1.07 -7.79 -18.73
C GLY A 117 1.26 -6.67 -17.72
N ASN A 118 0.30 -6.42 -16.83
CA ASN A 118 0.36 -5.34 -15.84
C ASN A 118 0.37 -5.87 -14.42
N TRP A 119 1.25 -5.29 -13.59
CA TRP A 119 1.28 -5.59 -12.17
C TRP A 119 0.18 -4.83 -11.45
N GLN A 120 -0.57 -5.54 -10.60
CA GLN A 120 -1.63 -4.97 -9.79
C GLN A 120 -1.52 -5.48 -8.36
N LEU A 121 -1.87 -4.62 -7.40
CA LEU A 121 -1.94 -5.01 -6.00
C LEU A 121 -3.20 -5.85 -5.78
N LEU A 122 -2.99 -7.09 -5.34
CA LEU A 122 -4.08 -8.06 -5.16
C LEU A 122 -4.54 -8.18 -3.73
N ALA A 123 -3.60 -8.12 -2.78
CA ALA A 123 -3.92 -8.26 -1.37
C ALA A 123 -2.97 -7.42 -0.53
N ARG A 124 -3.46 -6.91 0.58
CA ARG A 124 -2.68 -6.09 1.49
C ARG A 124 -3.11 -6.35 2.93
N HIS A 125 -2.13 -6.56 3.79
CA HIS A 125 -2.36 -6.61 5.23
C HIS A 125 -1.53 -5.51 5.90
N VAL A 126 -2.16 -4.78 6.81
CA VAL A 126 -1.51 -3.75 7.61
C VAL A 126 -1.74 -4.06 9.08
N GLY A 127 -0.64 -4.22 9.83
CA GLY A 127 -0.69 -4.49 11.26
C GLY A 127 -0.22 -3.27 12.05
N LEU A 128 -0.94 -2.91 13.09
CA LEU A 128 -0.55 -1.81 13.96
C LEU A 128 0.56 -2.25 14.90
N ILE A 129 1.69 -1.52 14.88
CA ILE A 129 2.78 -1.72 15.83
C ILE A 129 2.62 -0.76 17.00
N HIS A 130 2.39 0.52 16.71
CA HIS A 130 2.30 1.57 17.70
C HIS A 130 1.51 2.74 17.13
N LYS A 131 0.75 3.40 17.98
CA LYS A 131 0.10 4.65 17.59
C LYS A 131 0.26 5.69 18.69
N GLU A 132 0.34 6.95 18.28
CA GLU A 132 0.40 8.07 19.19
C GLU A 132 -0.41 9.22 18.62
N ARG A 133 -0.89 10.09 19.49
CA ARG A 133 -1.59 11.27 19.05
C ARG A 133 -0.58 12.24 18.46
N ALA A 134 -0.86 12.75 17.27
CA ALA A 134 -0.03 13.77 16.64
C ALA A 134 -0.62 15.14 16.94
N GLU A 135 0.26 16.10 17.27
CA GLU A 135 -0.19 17.48 17.42
C GLU A 135 -0.45 18.07 16.03
N PRO A 136 -1.58 18.79 15.85
CA PRO A 136 -1.83 19.45 14.58
C PRO A 136 -0.72 20.45 14.28
N THR A 137 -0.23 20.42 13.03
CA THR A 137 0.76 21.39 12.59
C THR A 137 0.08 22.75 12.42
N GLN A 138 0.58 23.74 13.11
CA GLN A 138 0.08 25.11 12.99
C GLN A 138 0.78 25.86 11.87
#